data_15ddfd9d2ff45fb4d426054959b5f5d1
#
_entry.id   15ddfd9d2ff45fb4d426054959b5f5d1
#
_cell.length_a   1.000
_cell.length_b   1.000
_cell.length_c   1.000
_cell.angle_alpha   90.00
_cell.angle_beta   90.00
_cell.angle_gamma   90.00
#
_symmetry.space_group_name_H-M   'P 1'
#
loop_
_entity.id
_entity.type
_entity.pdbx_description
1 polymer ?
#
loop_
_entity_poly.entity_id
_entity_poly.type
_entity_poly.pdbx_seq_one_letter_code
_entity_poly.pdbx_strand_id
1 'polypeptide(L)'
;ITLLNPEHDPLGAGYHITQSKIAIGSGGIFGKGFGNGTQSHLDYLPEGHTDFIFATMAEEWGLFGGLIIISLYVLLMRWGLKVAMESTNRYGQLVAGGLTCTIFFYIMINLLMVVGFAPVAGLPLPFVSHGGSSMLTMMICVGIIMSIERHPGAKRGQFS
;
A
#
# COMPACT_ATOMS: atom_id res chain seq x y z
N ILE A 1 4.19 23.68 2.84
CA ILE A 1 5.25 24.27 3.70
C ILE A 1 5.79 23.21 4.67
N THR A 2 4.96 22.31 5.22
CA THR A 2 5.36 21.20 6.12
C THR A 2 6.24 20.13 5.44
N LEU A 3 6.18 19.99 4.12
CA LEU A 3 7.01 19.05 3.34
C LEU A 3 8.49 19.44 3.30
N LEU A 4 8.79 20.76 3.34
CA LEU A 4 10.16 21.28 3.26
C LEU A 4 10.81 21.47 4.63
N ASN A 5 10.02 21.61 5.70
CA ASN A 5 10.48 21.74 7.08
C ASN A 5 9.51 21.01 8.03
N PRO A 6 9.65 19.70 8.26
CA PRO A 6 8.81 18.94 9.19
C PRO A 6 8.97 19.37 10.64
N GLU A 7 10.05 20.08 10.99
CA GLU A 7 10.32 20.60 12.34
C GLU A 7 9.44 21.79 12.74
N HIS A 8 8.72 22.42 11.79
CA HIS A 8 7.83 23.55 12.07
C HIS A 8 6.48 23.17 12.66
N ASP A 9 6.11 21.86 12.66
CA ASP A 9 4.86 21.37 13.25
C ASP A 9 5.16 20.15 14.15
N PRO A 10 5.70 20.39 15.36
CA PRO A 10 6.17 19.34 16.27
C PRO A 10 5.02 18.54 16.92
N LEU A 11 3.76 18.91 16.72
CA LEU A 11 2.58 18.24 17.27
C LEU A 11 1.60 17.73 16.22
N GLY A 12 1.90 17.89 14.92
CA GLY A 12 1.03 17.48 13.80
C GLY A 12 1.68 16.48 12.86
N ALA A 13 1.40 16.64 11.57
CA ALA A 13 1.85 15.72 10.51
C ALA A 13 3.37 15.52 10.45
N GLY A 14 4.16 16.54 10.84
CA GLY A 14 5.62 16.45 10.91
C GLY A 14 6.12 15.48 11.97
N TYR A 15 5.45 15.42 13.12
CA TYR A 15 5.76 14.47 14.18
C TYR A 15 5.60 13.01 13.72
N HIS A 16 4.46 12.71 13.08
CA HIS A 16 4.17 11.35 12.60
C HIS A 16 5.19 10.88 11.55
N ILE A 17 5.60 11.75 10.62
CA ILE A 17 6.64 11.43 9.63
C ILE A 17 7.99 11.19 10.30
N THR A 18 8.36 11.99 11.29
CA THR A 18 9.63 11.82 12.01
C THR A 18 9.63 10.50 12.80
N GLN A 19 8.54 10.18 13.48
CA GLN A 19 8.40 8.94 14.22
C GLN A 19 8.40 7.71 13.31
N SER A 20 7.76 7.79 12.13
CA SER A 20 7.80 6.71 11.16
C SER A 20 9.22 6.44 10.61
N LYS A 21 10.01 7.48 10.36
CA LYS A 21 11.42 7.35 9.96
C LYS A 21 12.27 6.72 11.07
N ILE A 22 12.03 7.11 12.33
CA ILE A 22 12.71 6.53 13.50
C ILE A 22 12.32 5.05 13.64
N ALA A 23 11.04 4.70 13.49
CA ALA A 23 10.54 3.33 13.55
C ALA A 23 11.23 2.45 12.50
N ILE A 24 11.23 2.87 11.23
CA ILE A 24 11.90 2.15 10.14
C ILE A 24 13.40 2.01 10.40
N GLY A 25 14.08 3.10 10.82
CA GLY A 25 15.52 3.10 11.09
C GLY A 25 15.89 2.24 12.28
N SER A 26 15.04 2.19 13.32
CA SER A 26 15.29 1.41 14.54
C SER A 26 15.06 -0.09 14.37
N GLY A 27 14.27 -0.51 13.38
CA GLY A 27 13.99 -1.91 13.06
C GLY A 27 15.20 -2.68 12.54
N GLY A 28 16.19 -2.01 11.92
CA GLY A 28 17.37 -2.66 11.37
C GLY A 28 17.03 -3.73 10.32
N ILE A 29 17.90 -4.75 10.18
CA ILE A 29 17.72 -5.83 9.19
C ILE A 29 16.72 -6.88 9.68
N PHE A 30 16.76 -7.25 10.94
CA PHE A 30 15.97 -8.36 11.51
C PHE A 30 14.76 -7.91 12.32
N GLY A 31 14.57 -6.61 12.55
CA GLY A 31 13.51 -6.08 13.40
C GLY A 31 13.81 -6.25 14.89
N LYS A 32 12.99 -5.61 15.72
CA LYS A 32 13.05 -5.71 17.19
C LYS A 32 12.32 -6.96 17.73
N GLY A 33 11.61 -7.69 16.87
CA GLY A 33 10.75 -8.81 17.24
C GLY A 33 9.28 -8.40 17.37
N PHE A 34 8.40 -9.37 17.16
CA PHE A 34 6.96 -9.18 17.22
C PHE A 34 6.53 -8.69 18.61
N GLY A 35 5.81 -7.58 18.67
CA GLY A 35 5.33 -6.98 19.90
C GLY A 35 6.38 -6.19 20.71
N ASN A 36 7.62 -6.05 20.22
CA ASN A 36 8.69 -5.27 20.88
C ASN A 36 8.94 -3.91 20.21
N GLY A 37 8.05 -3.47 19.32
CA GLY A 37 8.10 -2.15 18.71
C GLY A 37 7.88 -1.04 19.75
N THR A 38 8.89 -0.24 20.00
CA THR A 38 8.81 0.84 21.00
C THR A 38 7.90 1.98 20.54
N GLN A 39 7.83 2.25 19.24
CA GLN A 39 7.01 3.33 18.69
C GLN A 39 5.53 2.95 18.60
N SER A 40 5.24 1.67 18.39
CA SER A 40 3.86 1.15 18.34
C SER A 40 3.24 0.96 19.72
N HIS A 41 4.03 0.52 20.73
CA HIS A 41 3.51 0.23 22.07
C HIS A 41 3.41 1.43 23.01
N LEU A 42 4.17 2.50 22.74
CA LEU A 42 4.17 3.70 23.58
C LEU A 42 3.20 4.79 23.08
N ASP A 43 2.25 4.44 22.19
CA ASP A 43 1.26 5.36 21.61
C ASP A 43 1.85 6.63 20.97
N TYR A 44 3.14 6.61 20.59
CA TYR A 44 3.77 7.72 19.87
C TYR A 44 3.23 7.88 18.43
N LEU A 45 2.62 6.81 17.87
CA LEU A 45 1.88 6.84 16.61
C LEU A 45 0.40 6.51 16.85
N PRO A 46 -0.47 7.49 17.20
CA PRO A 46 -1.89 7.23 17.41
C PRO A 46 -2.60 6.69 16.15
N GLU A 47 -2.07 6.94 14.95
CA GLU A 47 -2.55 6.39 13.67
C GLU A 47 -1.65 5.27 13.10
N GLY A 48 -0.80 4.68 13.94
CA GLY A 48 0.11 3.59 13.57
C GLY A 48 -0.60 2.33 13.06
N HIS A 49 -1.86 2.11 13.47
CA HIS A 49 -2.68 0.98 13.03
C HIS A 49 -3.41 1.22 11.70
N THR A 50 -3.39 2.44 11.18
CA THR A 50 -4.05 2.81 9.92
C THR A 50 -3.05 3.21 8.85
N ASP A 51 -2.57 4.43 8.88
CA ASP A 51 -1.81 5.03 7.79
C ASP A 51 -0.31 4.71 7.85
N PHE A 52 0.22 4.49 9.05
CA PHE A 52 1.64 4.22 9.31
C PHE A 52 1.93 2.74 9.65
N ILE A 53 1.01 1.83 9.33
CA ILE A 53 1.16 0.40 9.63
C ILE A 53 2.43 -0.21 9.01
N PHE A 54 2.87 0.30 7.85
CA PHE A 54 4.12 -0.11 7.23
C PHE A 54 5.34 0.23 8.10
N ALA A 55 5.32 1.39 8.77
CA ALA A 55 6.40 1.79 9.67
C ALA A 55 6.47 0.88 10.91
N THR A 56 5.33 0.53 11.50
CA THR A 56 5.28 -0.40 12.64
C THR A 56 5.72 -1.79 12.25
N MET A 57 5.29 -2.30 11.09
CA MET A 57 5.76 -3.59 10.58
C MET A 57 7.25 -3.58 10.26
N ALA A 58 7.77 -2.48 9.72
CA ALA A 58 9.21 -2.34 9.47
C ALA A 58 10.02 -2.23 10.77
N GLU A 59 9.47 -1.72 11.87
CA GLU A 59 10.12 -1.73 13.19
C GLU A 59 10.17 -3.15 13.78
N GLU A 60 9.06 -3.90 13.71
CA GLU A 60 8.95 -5.22 14.33
C GLU A 60 9.69 -6.31 13.53
N TRP A 61 9.53 -6.32 12.21
CA TRP A 61 10.05 -7.37 11.31
C TRP A 61 11.29 -6.92 10.54
N GLY A 62 11.69 -5.66 10.70
CA GLY A 62 12.85 -5.09 10.05
C GLY A 62 12.72 -4.94 8.53
N LEU A 63 13.87 -4.77 7.91
CA LEU A 63 13.97 -4.66 6.45
C LEU A 63 13.40 -5.90 5.73
N PHE A 64 13.56 -7.08 6.34
CA PHE A 64 13.10 -8.33 5.75
C PHE A 64 11.56 -8.37 5.65
N GLY A 65 10.85 -7.95 6.71
CA GLY A 65 9.38 -7.83 6.69
C GLY A 65 8.88 -6.82 5.65
N GLY A 66 9.52 -5.64 5.60
CA GLY A 66 9.21 -4.63 4.58
C GLY A 66 9.40 -5.15 3.15
N LEU A 67 10.48 -5.89 2.88
CA LEU A 67 10.75 -6.50 1.58
C LEU A 67 9.70 -7.54 1.20
N ILE A 68 9.23 -8.36 2.14
CA ILE A 68 8.16 -9.34 1.88
C ILE A 68 6.88 -8.61 1.44
N ILE A 69 6.48 -7.57 2.16
CA ILE A 69 5.25 -6.81 1.82
C ILE A 69 5.38 -6.16 0.45
N ILE A 70 6.51 -5.51 0.17
CA ILE A 70 6.76 -4.88 -1.14
C ILE A 70 6.74 -5.94 -2.24
N SER A 71 7.35 -7.12 -2.03
CA SER A 71 7.34 -8.19 -3.02
C SER A 71 5.93 -8.70 -3.32
N LEU A 72 5.07 -8.84 -2.30
CA LEU A 72 3.66 -9.21 -2.47
C LEU A 72 2.89 -8.17 -3.30
N TYR A 73 3.13 -6.88 -3.06
CA TYR A 73 2.52 -5.82 -3.87
C TYR A 73 3.03 -5.85 -5.32
N VAL A 74 4.32 -6.08 -5.53
CA VAL A 74 4.87 -6.23 -6.89
C VAL A 74 4.22 -7.42 -7.62
N LEU A 75 4.03 -8.55 -6.94
CA LEU A 75 3.34 -9.71 -7.51
C LEU A 75 1.88 -9.38 -7.86
N LEU A 76 1.17 -8.70 -6.98
CA LEU A 76 -0.20 -8.25 -7.21
C LEU A 76 -0.28 -7.33 -8.45
N MET A 77 0.64 -6.37 -8.55
CA MET A 77 0.71 -5.45 -9.70
C MET A 77 1.01 -6.20 -11.00
N ARG A 78 1.97 -7.11 -10.98
CA ARG A 78 2.31 -7.93 -12.16
C ARG A 78 1.12 -8.76 -12.62
N TRP A 79 0.40 -9.37 -11.68
CA TRP A 79 -0.81 -10.14 -11.98
C TRP A 79 -1.89 -9.24 -12.59
N GLY A 80 -2.22 -8.11 -12.00
CA GLY A 80 -3.23 -7.18 -12.51
C GLY A 80 -2.89 -6.64 -13.92
N LEU A 81 -1.62 -6.29 -14.16
CA LEU A 81 -1.14 -5.86 -15.49
C LEU A 81 -1.21 -7.02 -16.51
N LYS A 82 -0.87 -8.24 -16.09
CA LYS A 82 -0.99 -9.42 -16.95
C LYS A 82 -2.44 -9.63 -17.40
N VAL A 83 -3.39 -9.58 -16.46
CA VAL A 83 -4.84 -9.69 -16.78
C VAL A 83 -5.27 -8.59 -17.74
N ALA A 84 -4.82 -7.35 -17.51
CA ALA A 84 -5.12 -6.24 -18.42
C ALA A 84 -4.58 -6.48 -19.84
N MET A 85 -3.37 -7.02 -19.99
CA MET A 85 -2.75 -7.27 -21.30
C MET A 85 -3.34 -8.50 -22.03
N GLU A 86 -3.74 -9.53 -21.28
CA GLU A 86 -4.27 -10.79 -21.84
C GLU A 86 -5.77 -10.70 -22.15
N SER A 87 -6.50 -9.71 -21.64
CA SER A 87 -7.92 -9.53 -21.91
C SER A 87 -8.16 -9.22 -23.39
N THR A 88 -9.03 -10.00 -24.04
CA THR A 88 -9.41 -9.82 -25.46
C THR A 88 -10.38 -8.68 -25.66
N ASN A 89 -11.11 -8.28 -24.62
CA ASN A 89 -12.08 -7.20 -24.68
C ASN A 89 -11.41 -5.89 -24.27
N ARG A 90 -11.48 -4.86 -25.15
CA ARG A 90 -10.93 -3.53 -24.88
C ARG A 90 -11.47 -2.90 -23.58
N TYR A 91 -12.76 -3.13 -23.31
CA TYR A 91 -13.35 -2.66 -22.05
C TYR A 91 -12.71 -3.33 -20.84
N GLY A 92 -12.55 -4.66 -20.87
CA GLY A 92 -11.88 -5.42 -19.81
C GLY A 92 -10.42 -4.97 -19.62
N GLN A 93 -9.70 -4.72 -20.71
CA GLN A 93 -8.34 -4.17 -20.70
C GLN A 93 -8.25 -2.85 -19.93
N LEU A 94 -9.12 -1.89 -20.29
CA LEU A 94 -9.12 -0.56 -19.67
C LEU A 94 -9.53 -0.61 -18.20
N VAL A 95 -10.54 -1.43 -17.87
CA VAL A 95 -11.00 -1.57 -16.49
C VAL A 95 -9.93 -2.24 -15.62
N ALA A 96 -9.37 -3.37 -16.06
CA ALA A 96 -8.33 -4.07 -15.31
C ALA A 96 -7.07 -3.20 -15.16
N GLY A 97 -6.65 -2.52 -16.21
CA GLY A 97 -5.52 -1.59 -16.18
C GLY A 97 -5.77 -0.39 -15.26
N GLY A 98 -6.94 0.23 -15.34
CA GLY A 98 -7.33 1.34 -14.49
C GLY A 98 -7.39 0.98 -13.00
N LEU A 99 -8.01 -0.16 -12.66
CA LEU A 99 -8.07 -0.64 -11.29
C LEU A 99 -6.68 -1.00 -10.73
N THR A 100 -5.84 -1.64 -11.54
CA THR A 100 -4.45 -1.94 -11.15
C THR A 100 -3.66 -0.67 -10.92
N CYS A 101 -3.83 0.34 -11.77
CA CYS A 101 -3.19 1.64 -11.63
C CYS A 101 -3.67 2.37 -10.35
N THR A 102 -4.95 2.30 -10.05
CA THR A 102 -5.51 2.85 -8.81
C THR A 102 -4.87 2.21 -7.57
N ILE A 103 -4.81 0.88 -7.50
CA ILE A 103 -4.16 0.16 -6.41
C ILE A 103 -2.69 0.56 -6.30
N PHE A 104 -1.97 0.68 -7.42
CA PHE A 104 -0.58 1.13 -7.46
C PHE A 104 -0.40 2.51 -6.83
N PHE A 105 -1.24 3.49 -7.18
CA PHE A 105 -1.15 4.82 -6.60
C PHE A 105 -1.43 4.84 -5.10
N TYR A 106 -2.38 4.04 -4.61
CA TYR A 106 -2.63 3.91 -3.17
C TYR A 106 -1.38 3.41 -2.44
N ILE A 107 -0.75 2.34 -2.93
CA ILE A 107 0.47 1.79 -2.34
C ILE A 107 1.61 2.81 -2.40
N MET A 108 1.83 3.41 -3.56
CA MET A 108 2.93 4.34 -3.79
C MET A 108 2.81 5.59 -2.91
N ILE A 109 1.63 6.20 -2.84
CA ILE A 109 1.42 7.39 -2.01
C ILE A 109 1.61 7.07 -0.54
N ASN A 110 1.09 5.93 -0.04
CA ASN A 110 1.28 5.52 1.34
C ASN A 110 2.77 5.30 1.66
N LEU A 111 3.51 4.59 0.82
CA LEU A 111 4.95 4.37 1.03
C LEU A 111 5.74 5.69 1.00
N LEU A 112 5.44 6.60 0.06
CA LEU A 112 6.07 7.91 0.00
C LEU A 112 5.75 8.76 1.23
N MET A 113 4.53 8.68 1.76
CA MET A 113 4.11 9.35 2.98
C MET A 113 4.90 8.84 4.19
N VAL A 114 5.04 7.53 4.34
CA VAL A 114 5.77 6.90 5.46
C VAL A 114 7.25 7.26 5.43
N VAL A 115 7.86 7.34 4.25
CA VAL A 115 9.27 7.78 4.07
C VAL A 115 9.41 9.32 4.19
N GLY A 116 8.30 10.07 4.13
CA GLY A 116 8.27 11.52 4.29
C GLY A 116 8.54 12.29 3.00
N PHE A 117 8.34 11.67 1.84
CA PHE A 117 8.39 12.34 0.53
C PHE A 117 7.03 12.87 0.06
N ALA A 118 5.94 12.43 0.69
CA ALA A 118 4.60 12.93 0.42
C ALA A 118 3.94 13.48 1.69
N PRO A 119 3.00 14.44 1.57
CA PRO A 119 2.23 14.92 2.71
C PRO A 119 1.37 13.80 3.28
N VAL A 120 1.04 13.89 4.57
CA VAL A 120 0.12 12.95 5.23
C VAL A 120 -1.26 13.10 4.61
N ALA A 121 -1.68 12.11 3.82
CA ALA A 121 -2.93 12.13 3.07
C ALA A 121 -4.01 11.23 3.68
N GLY A 122 -3.71 10.51 4.79
CA GLY A 122 -4.66 9.60 5.43
C GLY A 122 -5.09 8.45 4.52
N LEU A 123 -4.22 7.97 3.65
CA LEU A 123 -4.50 6.86 2.74
C LEU A 123 -4.00 5.55 3.36
N PRO A 124 -4.92 4.69 3.81
CA PRO A 124 -4.55 3.42 4.43
C PRO A 124 -3.89 2.48 3.41
N LEU A 125 -2.92 1.69 3.86
CA LEU A 125 -2.23 0.71 3.03
C LEU A 125 -3.20 -0.41 2.62
N PRO A 126 -3.36 -0.73 1.33
CA PRO A 126 -4.27 -1.78 0.86
C PRO A 126 -4.02 -3.13 1.55
N PHE A 127 -5.08 -3.82 1.98
CA PHE A 127 -5.09 -5.16 2.59
C PHE A 127 -4.39 -5.32 3.94
N VAL A 128 -3.62 -4.35 4.40
CA VAL A 128 -2.84 -4.44 5.64
C VAL A 128 -3.39 -3.51 6.70
N SER A 129 -3.90 -2.34 6.31
CA SER A 129 -4.39 -1.34 7.24
C SER A 129 -5.80 -1.63 7.76
N HIS A 130 -6.07 -1.19 9.01
CA HIS A 130 -7.39 -1.19 9.62
C HIS A 130 -8.28 -0.07 9.04
N GLY A 131 -8.84 -0.32 7.86
CA GLY A 131 -9.81 0.58 7.22
C GLY A 131 -10.91 -0.24 6.58
N GLY A 132 -12.06 -0.42 7.26
CA GLY A 132 -13.15 -1.27 6.75
C GLY A 132 -13.64 -0.88 5.35
N SER A 133 -13.80 0.40 5.09
CA SER A 133 -14.24 0.91 3.78
C SER A 133 -13.17 0.77 2.69
N SER A 134 -11.90 1.05 3.02
CA SER A 134 -10.78 0.92 2.09
C SER A 134 -10.51 -0.54 1.72
N MET A 135 -10.54 -1.43 2.72
CA MET A 135 -10.38 -2.87 2.50
C MET A 135 -11.48 -3.43 1.59
N LEU A 136 -12.74 -3.05 1.83
CA LEU A 136 -13.88 -3.46 1.00
C LEU A 136 -13.71 -2.97 -0.44
N THR A 137 -13.31 -1.71 -0.62
CA THR A 137 -13.06 -1.13 -1.95
C THR A 137 -11.96 -1.90 -2.69
N MET A 138 -10.84 -2.20 -2.01
CA MET A 138 -9.73 -2.95 -2.62
C MET A 138 -10.12 -4.39 -2.96
N MET A 139 -10.91 -5.06 -2.11
CA MET A 139 -11.45 -6.38 -2.41
C MET A 139 -12.37 -6.37 -3.65
N ILE A 140 -13.22 -5.36 -3.79
CA ILE A 140 -14.06 -5.19 -4.98
C ILE A 140 -13.19 -4.99 -6.22
N CYS A 141 -12.16 -4.13 -6.16
CA CYS A 141 -11.24 -3.90 -7.27
C CYS A 141 -10.57 -5.21 -7.72
N VAL A 142 -10.03 -5.99 -6.80
CA VAL A 142 -9.41 -7.28 -7.10
C VAL A 142 -10.44 -8.27 -7.63
N GLY A 143 -11.66 -8.31 -7.05
CA GLY A 143 -12.75 -9.16 -7.51
C GLY A 143 -13.15 -8.88 -8.96
N ILE A 144 -13.20 -7.60 -9.37
CA ILE A 144 -13.46 -7.21 -10.76
C ILE A 144 -12.33 -7.67 -11.68
N ILE A 145 -11.06 -7.49 -11.28
CA ILE A 145 -9.89 -7.96 -12.06
C ILE A 145 -9.95 -9.48 -12.24
N MET A 146 -10.25 -10.23 -11.18
CA MET A 146 -10.43 -11.70 -11.25
C MET A 146 -11.59 -12.10 -12.15
N SER A 147 -12.70 -11.34 -12.14
CA SER A 147 -13.84 -11.59 -13.04
C SER A 147 -13.46 -11.40 -14.51
N ILE A 148 -12.64 -10.40 -14.83
CA ILE A 148 -12.14 -10.14 -16.18
C ILE A 148 -11.20 -11.28 -16.62
N GLU A 149 -10.32 -11.76 -15.74
CA GLU A 149 -9.42 -12.90 -16.00
C GLU A 149 -10.23 -14.17 -16.36
N ARG A 150 -11.32 -14.41 -15.63
CA ARG A 150 -12.15 -15.60 -15.82
C ARG A 150 -12.99 -15.55 -17.10
N HIS A 151 -13.29 -14.35 -17.59
CA HIS A 151 -14.08 -14.13 -18.81
C HIS A 151 -13.33 -13.25 -19.82
N PRO A 152 -12.25 -13.76 -20.42
CA PRO A 152 -11.38 -12.95 -21.29
C PRO A 152 -12.04 -12.47 -22.60
N GLY A 153 -13.36 -12.59 -22.72
CA GLY A 153 -14.14 -12.22 -23.90
C GLY A 153 -14.12 -13.33 -24.95
N ALA A 154 -15.27 -13.60 -25.56
CA ALA A 154 -15.35 -14.52 -26.71
C ALA A 154 -14.41 -14.02 -27.82
N LYS A 155 -13.54 -14.90 -28.31
CA LYS A 155 -12.69 -14.61 -29.46
C LYS A 155 -13.60 -14.09 -30.60
N ARG A 156 -13.34 -12.87 -31.04
CA ARG A 156 -14.00 -12.22 -32.18
C ARG A 156 -13.64 -13.01 -33.44
N GLY A 157 -14.36 -14.13 -33.74
CA GLY A 157 -13.99 -15.00 -34.84
C GLY A 157 -14.89 -16.21 -35.05
N GLN A 158 -16.17 -16.14 -34.69
CA GLN A 158 -17.08 -17.25 -34.96
C GLN A 158 -18.42 -16.82 -35.58
N PHE A 159 -18.40 -15.71 -36.33
CA PHE A 159 -19.46 -15.35 -37.27
C PHE A 159 -18.78 -14.91 -38.57
N SER A 160 -18.42 -15.90 -39.38
CA SER A 160 -18.13 -15.74 -40.78
C SER A 160 -18.87 -16.88 -41.52
#